data_91faa3062c240d1fbcd524a76d173769
#
_entry.id   91faa3062c240d1fbcd524a76d173769
#
_cell.length_a   1.000
_cell.length_b   1.000
_cell.length_c   1.000
_cell.angle_alpha   90.00
_cell.angle_beta   90.00
_cell.angle_gamma   90.00
#
_symmetry.space_group_name_H-M   'P 1'
#
loop_
_entity.id
_entity.type
_entity.pdbx_description
1 polymer ?
#
loop_
_entity_poly.entity_id
_entity_poly.type
_entity_poly.pdbx_seq_one_letter_code
_entity_poly.pdbx_strand_id
1 'polypeptide(L)'
;MKRVLLMLTLCVGAACLAGCDAQNKSSDGDGKRDVVEVLYFHGTQRCKSCVEAERIVQSVLAEQYTEAIEQGKLRYRTIDIINDEDIANEYEVVWSSLLLVDYDTNGERIIEDLTDVAFLNADKLSIELSNRIATMLNN
;
A
#
# COMPACT_ATOMS: atom_id res chain seq x y z
N MET A 1 -27.50 71.89 -5.80
CA MET A 1 -28.90 71.57 -5.42
C MET A 1 -29.11 70.09 -5.40
N LYS A 2 -29.53 69.60 -4.27
CA LYS A 2 -30.37 68.40 -4.05
C LYS A 2 -29.74 67.06 -4.37
N ARG A 3 -29.39 66.38 -3.33
CA ARG A 3 -30.16 65.39 -2.51
C ARG A 3 -30.06 64.00 -3.08
N VAL A 4 -29.39 63.19 -2.31
CA VAL A 4 -29.96 62.17 -1.41
C VAL A 4 -30.29 60.87 -2.19
N LEU A 5 -29.68 59.80 -1.91
CA LEU A 5 -30.21 58.82 -0.96
C LEU A 5 -29.23 57.68 -0.75
N LEU A 6 -28.87 57.57 0.43
CA LEU A 6 -28.38 56.43 1.19
C LEU A 6 -29.26 55.19 0.94
N MET A 7 -28.69 54.08 0.48
CA MET A 7 -29.24 52.76 0.74
C MET A 7 -28.12 51.86 1.23
N LEU A 8 -28.14 51.75 2.50
CA LEU A 8 -27.41 50.79 3.32
C LEU A 8 -28.14 49.44 3.10
N THR A 9 -27.52 48.49 2.41
CA THR A 9 -27.96 47.10 2.43
C THR A 9 -26.91 46.29 3.15
N LEU A 10 -27.24 46.02 4.38
CA LEU A 10 -26.58 45.13 5.31
C LEU A 10 -26.82 43.69 4.83
N CYS A 11 -25.87 43.11 4.13
CA CYS A 11 -25.88 41.66 3.88
C CYS A 11 -25.08 40.99 5.00
N VAL A 12 -25.83 40.47 5.95
CA VAL A 12 -25.36 39.52 6.95
C VAL A 12 -24.94 38.26 6.21
N GLY A 13 -23.64 38.07 6.02
CA GLY A 13 -23.05 36.84 5.49
C GLY A 13 -23.10 35.74 6.52
N ALA A 14 -23.92 34.77 6.28
CA ALA A 14 -23.88 33.51 7.02
C ALA A 14 -22.54 32.81 6.78
N ALA A 15 -21.74 32.70 7.83
CA ALA A 15 -20.54 31.86 7.82
C ALA A 15 -20.95 30.39 7.80
N CYS A 16 -20.91 29.77 6.64
CA CYS A 16 -20.95 28.33 6.53
C CYS A 16 -19.60 27.76 6.98
N LEU A 17 -19.53 27.34 8.21
CA LEU A 17 -18.48 26.43 8.68
C LEU A 17 -18.74 25.06 8.02
N ALA A 18 -18.24 24.88 6.82
CA ALA A 18 -18.12 23.56 6.23
C ALA A 18 -16.99 22.83 6.98
N GLY A 19 -17.36 22.01 7.94
CA GLY A 19 -16.49 21.02 8.52
C GLY A 19 -16.05 20.07 7.44
N CYS A 20 -14.76 20.12 7.09
CA CYS A 20 -14.11 19.07 6.32
C CYS A 20 -13.94 17.88 7.26
N ASP A 21 -14.94 17.02 7.33
CA ASP A 21 -14.74 15.65 7.73
C ASP A 21 -13.87 15.00 6.64
N ALA A 22 -12.58 14.96 6.91
CA ALA A 22 -11.65 14.15 6.17
C ALA A 22 -11.96 12.67 6.50
N GLN A 23 -13.05 12.16 5.96
CA GLN A 23 -13.22 10.73 5.81
C GLN A 23 -12.18 10.31 4.77
N ASN A 24 -11.08 9.77 5.29
CA ASN A 24 -10.10 9.02 4.51
C ASN A 24 -10.79 7.75 3.98
N LYS A 25 -11.63 7.94 2.99
CA LYS A 25 -12.16 6.86 2.19
C LYS A 25 -11.06 6.53 1.21
N SER A 26 -10.33 5.47 1.50
CA SER A 26 -9.41 4.82 0.56
C SER A 26 -10.18 4.61 -0.74
N SER A 27 -9.98 5.50 -1.70
CA SER A 27 -10.46 5.31 -3.06
C SER A 27 -9.50 4.32 -3.72
N ASP A 28 -9.78 3.03 -3.52
CA ASP A 28 -9.19 1.93 -4.24
C ASP A 28 -9.76 1.87 -5.67
N GLY A 29 -9.37 2.80 -6.50
CA GLY A 29 -9.82 2.73 -7.87
C GLY A 29 -9.19 3.80 -8.73
N ASP A 30 -8.08 3.53 -9.32
CA ASP A 30 -7.53 4.00 -10.59
C ASP A 30 -6.01 4.23 -10.62
N GLY A 31 -5.30 4.13 -9.48
CA GLY A 31 -3.83 4.19 -9.42
C GLY A 31 -3.15 2.84 -9.19
N LYS A 32 -3.89 1.74 -9.23
CA LYS A 32 -3.42 0.41 -8.79
C LYS A 32 -2.73 -0.39 -9.90
N ARG A 33 -2.83 0.05 -11.16
CA ARG A 33 -2.41 -0.73 -12.33
C ARG A 33 -0.92 -0.69 -12.66
N ASP A 34 -0.19 0.26 -12.08
CA ASP A 34 1.23 0.47 -12.37
C ASP A 34 2.10 0.36 -11.09
N VAL A 35 1.58 -0.27 -10.04
CA VAL A 35 2.27 -0.38 -8.75
C VAL A 35 2.44 -1.84 -8.38
N VAL A 36 3.69 -2.28 -8.30
CA VAL A 36 4.03 -3.57 -7.72
C VAL A 36 3.90 -3.49 -6.19
N GLU A 37 3.21 -4.44 -5.58
CA GLU A 37 3.06 -4.49 -4.13
C GLU A 37 3.81 -5.68 -3.54
N VAL A 38 4.56 -5.44 -2.49
CA VAL A 38 5.17 -6.46 -1.64
C VAL A 38 4.34 -6.55 -0.37
N LEU A 39 3.60 -7.62 -0.22
CA LEU A 39 2.69 -7.85 0.90
C LEU A 39 3.26 -8.90 1.84
N TYR A 40 3.58 -8.47 3.06
CA TYR A 40 4.06 -9.36 4.11
C TYR A 40 2.98 -9.57 5.17
N PHE A 41 2.41 -10.76 5.18
CA PHE A 41 1.38 -11.17 6.13
C PHE A 41 2.01 -11.83 7.35
N HIS A 42 1.54 -11.47 8.54
CA HIS A 42 2.02 -12.05 9.80
C HIS A 42 0.89 -12.19 10.81
N GLY A 43 1.04 -13.12 11.74
CA GLY A 43 0.17 -13.19 12.92
C GLY A 43 0.61 -12.21 14.00
N THR A 44 -0.27 -11.94 14.95
CA THR A 44 0.00 -11.06 16.10
C THR A 44 1.19 -11.58 16.92
N GLN A 45 1.32 -12.92 17.07
CA GLN A 45 2.50 -13.53 17.67
C GLN A 45 3.51 -13.87 16.58
N ARG A 46 4.66 -13.22 16.63
CA ARG A 46 5.69 -13.34 15.61
C ARG A 46 6.81 -14.30 16.05
N CYS A 47 7.04 -15.33 15.25
CA CYS A 47 8.14 -16.26 15.45
C CYS A 47 9.47 -15.66 14.96
N LYS A 48 10.61 -16.27 15.33
CA LYS A 48 11.94 -15.78 14.91
C LYS A 48 12.12 -15.78 13.40
N SER A 49 11.65 -16.81 12.70
CA SER A 49 11.72 -16.85 11.23
C SER A 49 10.84 -15.79 10.57
N CYS A 50 9.69 -15.46 11.16
CA CYS A 50 8.85 -14.38 10.68
C CYS A 50 9.57 -13.02 10.78
N VAL A 51 10.17 -12.73 11.94
CA VAL A 51 10.92 -11.48 12.12
C VAL A 51 12.13 -11.40 11.20
N GLU A 52 12.82 -12.51 10.99
CA GLU A 52 13.99 -12.56 10.09
C GLU A 52 13.59 -12.38 8.63
N ALA A 53 12.53 -13.04 8.18
CA ALA A 53 12.01 -12.87 6.81
C ALA A 53 11.65 -11.41 6.56
N GLU A 54 10.92 -10.77 7.46
CA GLU A 54 10.57 -9.34 7.34
C GLU A 54 11.81 -8.46 7.28
N ARG A 55 12.81 -8.72 8.13
CA ARG A 55 14.07 -7.97 8.14
C ARG A 55 14.78 -8.06 6.78
N ILE A 56 14.83 -9.26 6.19
CA ILE A 56 15.43 -9.46 4.87
C ILE A 56 14.67 -8.69 3.80
N VAL A 57 13.33 -8.76 3.81
CA VAL A 57 12.48 -8.01 2.87
C VAL A 57 12.77 -6.51 2.98
N GLN A 58 12.74 -5.97 4.18
CA GLN A 58 13.00 -4.54 4.41
C GLN A 58 14.41 -4.13 3.97
N SER A 59 15.43 -4.97 4.21
CA SER A 59 16.80 -4.71 3.77
C SER A 59 16.90 -4.64 2.25
N VAL A 60 16.35 -5.61 1.54
CA VAL A 60 16.31 -5.62 0.06
C VAL A 60 15.63 -4.37 -0.49
N LEU A 61 14.49 -4.00 0.06
CA LEU A 61 13.74 -2.83 -0.38
C LEU A 61 14.51 -1.53 -0.14
N ALA A 62 15.12 -1.38 1.03
CA ALA A 62 15.90 -0.20 1.37
C ALA A 62 17.20 -0.07 0.57
N GLU A 63 17.84 -1.19 0.25
CA GLU A 63 19.14 -1.18 -0.44
C GLU A 63 19.00 -1.05 -1.98
N GLN A 64 17.93 -1.61 -2.55
CA GLN A 64 17.82 -1.77 -4.00
C GLN A 64 16.63 -1.05 -4.64
N TYR A 65 15.58 -0.73 -3.86
CA TYR A 65 14.30 -0.25 -4.41
C TYR A 65 13.78 1.06 -3.82
N THR A 66 14.62 1.80 -3.09
CA THR A 66 14.24 3.10 -2.51
C THR A 66 13.66 4.04 -3.56
N GLU A 67 14.31 4.14 -4.72
CA GLU A 67 13.85 5.00 -5.83
C GLU A 67 12.48 4.57 -6.37
N ALA A 68 12.25 3.27 -6.57
CA ALA A 68 10.97 2.75 -7.05
C ALA A 68 9.84 3.01 -6.05
N ILE A 69 10.13 2.95 -4.75
CA ILE A 69 9.19 3.27 -3.68
C ILE A 69 8.89 4.77 -3.67
N GLU A 70 9.88 5.63 -3.76
CA GLU A 70 9.72 7.09 -3.82
C GLU A 70 8.94 7.54 -5.06
N GLN A 71 9.11 6.86 -6.18
CA GLN A 71 8.36 7.09 -7.41
C GLN A 71 6.94 6.50 -7.37
N GLY A 72 6.58 5.77 -6.32
CA GLY A 72 5.27 5.13 -6.18
C GLY A 72 5.07 3.91 -7.09
N LYS A 73 6.12 3.37 -7.71
CA LYS A 73 6.09 2.18 -8.57
C LYS A 73 6.13 0.88 -7.77
N LEU A 74 6.65 0.94 -6.55
CA LEU A 74 6.72 -0.19 -5.63
C LEU A 74 6.15 0.21 -4.28
N ARG A 75 5.34 -0.65 -3.68
CA ARG A 75 4.75 -0.43 -2.35
C ARG A 75 5.03 -1.63 -1.46
N TYR A 76 5.42 -1.38 -0.22
CA TYR A 76 5.55 -2.40 0.80
C TYR A 76 4.47 -2.22 1.87
N ARG A 77 3.83 -3.33 2.25
CA ARG A 77 2.86 -3.35 3.34
C ARG A 77 3.08 -4.56 4.23
N THR A 78 3.02 -4.33 5.54
CA THR A 78 2.87 -5.38 6.55
C THR A 78 1.40 -5.47 6.96
N ILE A 79 0.89 -6.67 7.06
CA ILE A 79 -0.52 -6.96 7.31
C ILE A 79 -0.62 -7.97 8.45
N ASP A 80 -1.26 -7.58 9.53
CA ASP A 80 -1.58 -8.50 10.62
C ASP A 80 -2.88 -9.25 10.26
N ILE A 81 -2.78 -10.56 10.02
CA ILE A 81 -3.89 -11.40 9.55
C ILE A 81 -5.09 -11.44 10.51
N ILE A 82 -4.88 -11.02 11.77
CA ILE A 82 -5.97 -10.99 12.76
C ILE A 82 -6.61 -9.60 12.81
N ASN A 83 -5.81 -8.53 12.72
CA ASN A 83 -6.31 -7.16 12.82
C ASN A 83 -6.78 -6.62 11.46
N ASP A 84 -6.23 -7.13 10.36
CA ASP A 84 -6.54 -6.75 8.98
C ASP A 84 -7.23 -7.93 8.24
N GLU A 85 -8.20 -8.56 8.87
CA GLU A 85 -8.87 -9.79 8.38
C GLU A 85 -9.46 -9.61 6.96
N ASP A 86 -10.01 -8.45 6.66
CA ASP A 86 -10.58 -8.16 5.33
C ASP A 86 -9.53 -8.28 4.23
N ILE A 87 -8.31 -7.80 4.49
CA ILE A 87 -7.21 -7.88 3.54
C ILE A 87 -6.67 -9.31 3.45
N ALA A 88 -6.52 -9.98 4.60
CA ALA A 88 -6.08 -11.37 4.62
C ALA A 88 -7.04 -12.27 3.82
N ASN A 89 -8.36 -12.07 3.97
CA ASN A 89 -9.39 -12.79 3.23
C ASN A 89 -9.38 -12.46 1.72
N GLU A 90 -9.10 -11.21 1.34
CA GLU A 90 -8.99 -10.80 -0.07
C GLU A 90 -7.89 -11.58 -0.80
N TYR A 91 -6.80 -11.89 -0.11
CA TYR A 91 -5.66 -12.65 -0.65
C TYR A 91 -5.68 -14.14 -0.25
N GLU A 92 -6.74 -14.61 0.40
CA GLU A 92 -6.91 -15.99 0.88
C GLU A 92 -5.77 -16.45 1.81
N VAL A 93 -5.20 -15.53 2.58
CA VAL A 93 -4.06 -15.77 3.47
C VAL A 93 -4.55 -16.08 4.88
N VAL A 94 -4.13 -17.23 5.42
CA VAL A 94 -4.49 -17.69 6.78
C VAL A 94 -3.29 -17.89 7.72
N TRP A 95 -2.07 -17.71 7.21
CA TRP A 95 -0.83 -17.77 7.98
C TRP A 95 0.19 -16.75 7.45
N SER A 96 1.36 -16.66 8.11
CA SER A 96 2.42 -15.76 7.65
C SER A 96 2.84 -16.08 6.22
N SER A 97 2.74 -15.10 5.34
CA SER A 97 2.99 -15.24 3.91
C SER A 97 3.71 -14.03 3.33
N LEU A 98 4.43 -14.24 2.24
CA LEU A 98 5.05 -13.17 1.47
C LEU A 98 4.56 -13.25 0.02
N LEU A 99 3.80 -12.25 -0.38
CA LEU A 99 3.22 -12.18 -1.72
C LEU A 99 3.80 -10.96 -2.47
N LEU A 100 4.06 -11.14 -3.77
CA LEU A 100 4.24 -10.06 -4.72
C LEU A 100 2.99 -9.93 -5.57
N VAL A 101 2.49 -8.73 -5.72
CA VAL A 101 1.28 -8.45 -6.48
C VAL A 101 1.57 -7.43 -7.56
N ASP A 102 1.17 -7.75 -8.77
CA ASP A 102 1.25 -6.90 -9.95
C ASP A 102 -0.09 -6.97 -10.70
N TYR A 103 -0.24 -6.18 -11.74
CA TYR A 103 -1.42 -6.18 -12.59
C TYR A 103 -0.99 -6.25 -14.06
N ASP A 104 -1.65 -7.10 -14.83
CA ASP A 104 -1.43 -7.16 -16.26
C ASP A 104 -2.02 -5.96 -17.00
N THR A 105 -1.80 -5.91 -18.31
CA THR A 105 -2.33 -4.84 -19.17
C THR A 105 -3.84 -4.76 -19.23
N ASN A 106 -4.55 -5.82 -18.83
CA ASN A 106 -6.01 -5.85 -18.71
C ASN A 106 -6.49 -5.41 -17.33
N GLY A 107 -5.57 -5.23 -16.37
CA GLY A 107 -5.85 -4.94 -14.97
C GLY A 107 -6.20 -6.18 -14.15
N GLU A 108 -5.86 -7.37 -14.64
CA GLU A 108 -6.00 -8.60 -13.87
C GLU A 108 -4.82 -8.74 -12.90
N ARG A 109 -5.13 -9.16 -11.69
CA ARG A 109 -4.14 -9.31 -10.61
C ARG A 109 -3.24 -10.53 -10.87
N ILE A 110 -1.93 -10.31 -10.84
CA ILE A 110 -0.91 -11.34 -10.86
C ILE A 110 -0.33 -11.45 -9.45
N ILE A 111 -0.36 -12.65 -8.88
CA ILE A 111 0.19 -12.91 -7.54
C ILE A 111 1.30 -13.94 -7.66
N GLU A 112 2.50 -13.58 -7.16
CA GLU A 112 3.59 -14.53 -6.96
C GLU A 112 3.77 -14.78 -5.46
N ASP A 113 3.70 -16.05 -5.07
CA ASP A 113 3.86 -16.48 -3.68
C ASP A 113 5.32 -16.86 -3.40
N LEU A 114 5.96 -16.11 -2.52
CA LEU A 114 7.32 -16.34 -2.05
C LEU A 114 7.36 -16.91 -0.61
N THR A 115 6.25 -17.37 -0.09
CA THR A 115 6.13 -17.86 1.30
C THR A 115 7.13 -18.98 1.60
N ASP A 116 7.23 -19.99 0.72
CA ASP A 116 8.19 -21.07 0.92
C ASP A 116 9.65 -20.58 0.92
N VAL A 117 9.98 -19.64 0.06
CA VAL A 117 11.32 -19.05 0.03
C VAL A 117 11.58 -18.26 1.31
N ALA A 118 10.59 -17.49 1.76
CA ALA A 118 10.73 -16.64 2.94
C ALA A 118 10.95 -17.44 4.23
N PHE A 119 10.29 -18.57 4.39
CA PHE A 119 10.27 -19.30 5.66
C PHE A 119 11.05 -20.61 5.65
N LEU A 120 11.27 -21.23 4.49
CA LEU A 120 12.00 -22.50 4.37
C LEU A 120 13.40 -22.33 3.77
N ASN A 121 13.66 -21.25 3.03
CA ASN A 121 14.89 -20.99 2.31
C ASN A 121 15.38 -19.54 2.47
N ALA A 122 15.40 -19.03 3.68
CA ALA A 122 15.71 -17.62 3.97
C ALA A 122 17.03 -17.12 3.34
N ASP A 123 18.03 -18.00 3.20
CA ASP A 123 19.30 -17.66 2.53
C ASP A 123 19.14 -17.25 1.05
N LYS A 124 18.06 -17.69 0.41
CA LYS A 124 17.74 -17.37 -0.99
C LYS A 124 16.77 -16.20 -1.11
N LEU A 125 16.12 -15.83 -0.01
CA LEU A 125 15.03 -14.85 -0.05
C LEU A 125 15.45 -13.52 -0.67
N SER A 126 16.62 -13.00 -0.31
CA SER A 126 17.07 -11.70 -0.84
C SER A 126 17.26 -11.71 -2.35
N ILE A 127 17.79 -12.80 -2.90
CA ILE A 127 18.03 -12.95 -4.34
C ILE A 127 16.72 -13.15 -5.08
N GLU A 128 15.90 -14.08 -4.62
CA GLU A 128 14.61 -14.38 -5.27
C GLU A 128 13.67 -13.18 -5.25
N LEU A 129 13.55 -12.51 -4.10
CA LEU A 129 12.73 -11.31 -3.95
C LEU A 129 13.20 -10.21 -4.91
N SER A 130 14.51 -9.93 -4.93
CA SER A 130 15.07 -8.91 -5.82
C SER A 130 14.80 -9.25 -7.30
N ASN A 131 15.05 -10.47 -7.73
CA ASN A 131 14.82 -10.88 -9.11
C ASN A 131 13.35 -10.75 -9.53
N ARG A 132 12.42 -11.14 -8.66
CA ARG A 132 10.98 -11.06 -8.94
C ARG A 132 10.50 -9.62 -9.03
N ILE A 133 10.88 -8.77 -8.07
CA ILE A 133 10.54 -7.35 -8.12
C ILE A 133 11.10 -6.70 -9.39
N ALA A 134 12.37 -6.97 -9.74
CA ALA A 134 12.97 -6.43 -10.95
C ALA A 134 12.22 -6.87 -12.22
N THR A 135 11.75 -8.11 -12.27
CA THR A 135 10.95 -8.62 -13.41
C THR A 135 9.61 -7.88 -13.50
N MET A 136 8.89 -7.73 -12.38
CA MET A 136 7.60 -7.05 -12.36
C MET A 136 7.69 -5.57 -12.70
N LEU A 137 8.73 -4.87 -12.23
CA LEU A 137 8.93 -3.44 -12.53
C LEU A 137 9.34 -3.16 -13.99
N ASN A 138 9.74 -4.17 -14.76
CA ASN A 138 10.16 -4.04 -16.14
C ASN A 138 9.13 -4.58 -17.17
N ASN A 139 7.99 -5.06 -16.70
CA ASN A 139 6.89 -5.49 -17.56
C ASN A 139 5.96 -4.33 -17.90
#